data_15e54d61e18d270bf620991572cc6bc1
#
_entry.id   15e54d61e18d270bf620991572cc6bc1
#
_cell.length_a   1.000
_cell.length_b   1.000
_cell.length_c   1.000
_cell.angle_alpha   90.00
_cell.angle_beta   90.00
_cell.angle_gamma   90.00
#
_symmetry.space_group_name_H-M   'P 1'
#
loop_
_entity.id
_entity.type
_entity.pdbx_description
1 polymer ?
#
loop_
_entity_poly.entity_id
_entity_poly.type
_entity_poly.pdbx_seq_one_letter_code
_entity_poly.pdbx_strand_id
1 'polypeptide(L)'
;IISIFFTFLGLLTTVTVIQSWQLLFTIGLCLGIAAGIMGLGLTATVATRWFNAKRGLVVGILTSAFAAGQLSFVPLMAWITTNYDWRMAVVPVLIGSLICGVLFLLFGKDWPSDLNLPPYGDQNIYIPPKSQNTNPIIISLTNLRAAIKHPGFWMLATTFFICGLTSTGIVGQHFIPLCADHSVGIVAAASYLAIMGAFNFMGTLGSGWLTDRYDNYLLLATYYGLRGLSLIYLPYSDFDVYALTLWAIFFGLDFVATVPPTVALTGKFFGSANGPVVFGWVFSAHQFGSAFAAYGAGITRDSLLSYLPAFVAAGLISLLATTIVLYYRARPSSTYG
;
A
#
# COMPACT_ATOMS: atom_id res chain seq x y z
N ILE A 1 7.98 -10.94 14.89
CA ILE A 1 9.06 -11.93 14.81
C ILE A 1 8.89 -12.80 13.55
N ILE A 2 7.74 -13.46 13.35
CA ILE A 2 7.50 -14.34 12.18
C ILE A 2 7.74 -13.58 10.85
N SER A 3 7.23 -12.37 10.72
CA SER A 3 7.44 -11.55 9.52
C SER A 3 8.92 -11.23 9.29
N ILE A 4 9.64 -10.83 10.34
CA ILE A 4 11.08 -10.55 10.26
C ILE A 4 11.86 -11.79 9.82
N PHE A 5 11.51 -12.97 10.34
CA PHE A 5 12.10 -14.24 9.93
C PHE A 5 11.88 -14.50 8.43
N PHE A 6 10.65 -14.35 7.93
CA PHE A 6 10.38 -14.55 6.50
C PHE A 6 11.04 -13.47 5.62
N THR A 7 11.13 -12.23 6.09
CA THR A 7 11.88 -11.18 5.39
C THR A 7 13.35 -11.55 5.26
N PHE A 8 13.98 -11.94 6.37
CA PHE A 8 15.38 -12.32 6.39
C PHE A 8 15.65 -13.53 5.51
N LEU A 9 14.82 -14.59 5.65
CA LEU A 9 14.93 -15.80 4.85
C LEU A 9 14.76 -15.52 3.36
N GLY A 10 13.76 -14.74 2.98
CA GLY A 10 13.50 -14.38 1.59
C GLY A 10 14.64 -13.59 0.97
N LEU A 11 15.16 -12.58 1.67
CA LEU A 11 16.29 -11.78 1.19
C LEU A 11 17.58 -12.57 1.11
N LEU A 12 17.88 -13.37 2.14
CA LEU A 12 19.08 -14.21 2.18
C LEU A 12 19.09 -15.22 1.03
N THR A 13 17.97 -15.89 0.80
CA THR A 13 17.84 -16.86 -0.29
C THR A 13 17.83 -16.21 -1.67
N THR A 14 17.38 -14.96 -1.79
CA THR A 14 17.39 -14.21 -3.06
C THR A 14 18.83 -14.03 -3.60
N VAL A 15 19.83 -13.88 -2.72
CA VAL A 15 21.23 -13.75 -3.13
C VAL A 15 21.74 -15.01 -3.85
N THR A 16 21.19 -16.17 -3.57
CA THR A 16 21.59 -17.48 -4.13
C THR A 16 20.80 -17.92 -5.35
N VAL A 17 19.85 -17.10 -5.82
CA VAL A 17 18.99 -17.42 -6.96
C VAL A 17 19.78 -17.54 -8.26
N ILE A 18 19.58 -18.65 -8.97
CA ILE A 18 20.18 -18.94 -10.27
C ILE A 18 19.12 -18.94 -11.38
N GLN A 19 17.88 -19.33 -11.06
CA GLN A 19 16.78 -19.46 -12.03
C GLN A 19 15.58 -18.60 -11.63
N SER A 20 14.92 -17.99 -12.61
CA SER A 20 13.83 -17.04 -12.39
C SER A 20 12.66 -17.59 -11.56
N TRP A 21 12.32 -18.89 -11.69
CA TRP A 21 11.25 -19.50 -10.90
C TRP A 21 11.52 -19.51 -9.38
N GLN A 22 12.81 -19.51 -8.97
CA GLN A 22 13.19 -19.46 -7.56
C GLN A 22 12.75 -18.13 -6.90
N LEU A 23 12.66 -17.04 -7.69
CA LEU A 23 12.14 -15.76 -7.22
C LEU A 23 10.69 -15.85 -6.76
N LEU A 24 9.89 -16.77 -7.28
CA LEU A 24 8.52 -17.01 -6.81
C LEU A 24 8.49 -17.45 -5.34
N PHE A 25 9.46 -18.21 -4.89
CA PHE A 25 9.56 -18.66 -3.49
C PHE A 25 10.25 -17.64 -2.61
N THR A 26 11.37 -17.08 -3.05
CA THR A 26 12.16 -16.15 -2.22
C THR A 26 11.45 -14.81 -2.07
N ILE A 27 11.06 -14.17 -3.16
CA ILE A 27 10.36 -12.88 -3.16
C ILE A 27 8.85 -13.10 -3.04
N GLY A 28 8.26 -13.94 -3.90
CA GLY A 28 6.82 -14.11 -3.94
C GLY A 28 6.25 -14.68 -2.64
N LEU A 29 6.76 -15.83 -2.19
CA LEU A 29 6.21 -16.48 -1.00
C LEU A 29 6.78 -15.89 0.29
N CYS A 30 8.11 -15.86 0.47
CA CYS A 30 8.71 -15.43 1.75
C CYS A 30 8.46 -13.95 2.03
N LEU A 31 8.80 -13.06 1.10
CA LEU A 31 8.56 -11.62 1.29
C LEU A 31 7.07 -11.28 1.22
N GLY A 32 6.27 -12.02 0.43
CA GLY A 32 4.82 -11.87 0.38
C GLY A 32 4.15 -12.16 1.74
N ILE A 33 4.51 -13.27 2.40
CA ILE A 33 4.04 -13.61 3.76
C ILE A 33 4.51 -12.53 4.75
N ALA A 34 5.77 -12.14 4.69
CA ALA A 34 6.34 -11.11 5.56
C ALA A 34 5.57 -9.78 5.44
N ALA A 35 5.36 -9.30 4.21
CA ALA A 35 4.64 -8.06 3.92
C ALA A 35 3.16 -8.15 4.34
N GLY A 36 2.52 -9.29 4.15
CA GLY A 36 1.14 -9.52 4.59
C GLY A 36 0.96 -9.41 6.11
N ILE A 37 1.92 -9.93 6.88
CA ILE A 37 1.89 -9.85 8.35
C ILE A 37 2.22 -8.44 8.85
N MET A 38 3.20 -7.75 8.24
CA MET A 38 3.65 -6.41 8.65
C MET A 38 2.79 -5.27 8.11
N GLY A 39 1.95 -5.51 7.13
CA GLY A 39 1.19 -4.50 6.42
C GLY A 39 0.39 -3.55 7.33
N LEU A 40 -0.60 -2.87 6.79
CA LEU A 40 -1.43 -1.87 7.50
C LEU A 40 -2.06 -2.40 8.81
N GLY A 41 -2.14 -3.73 8.98
CA GLY A 41 -2.61 -4.36 10.22
C GLY A 41 -1.72 -4.07 11.44
N LEU A 42 -0.39 -4.06 11.28
CA LEU A 42 0.53 -3.71 12.36
C LEU A 42 0.38 -2.24 12.76
N THR A 43 0.31 -1.34 11.78
CA THR A 43 0.07 0.09 12.00
C THR A 43 -1.22 0.34 12.77
N ALA A 44 -2.33 -0.29 12.35
CA ALA A 44 -3.59 -0.19 13.04
C ALA A 44 -3.52 -0.75 14.47
N THR A 45 -2.83 -1.86 14.68
CA THR A 45 -2.65 -2.48 15.99
C THR A 45 -1.87 -1.58 16.94
N VAL A 46 -0.75 -1.02 16.50
CA VAL A 46 0.06 -0.09 17.32
C VAL A 46 -0.79 1.15 17.66
N ALA A 47 -1.41 1.76 16.66
CA ALA A 47 -2.21 2.97 16.88
C ALA A 47 -3.39 2.75 17.84
N THR A 48 -4.06 1.60 17.77
CA THR A 48 -5.23 1.31 18.63
C THR A 48 -4.86 0.89 20.05
N ARG A 49 -3.74 0.20 20.23
CA ARG A 49 -3.31 -0.30 21.54
C ARG A 49 -2.57 0.73 22.37
N TRP A 50 -1.73 1.55 21.72
CA TRP A 50 -0.82 2.47 22.41
C TRP A 50 -1.33 3.91 22.50
N PHE A 51 -2.31 4.30 21.67
CA PHE A 51 -2.75 5.68 21.57
C PHE A 51 -4.28 5.80 21.62
N ASN A 52 -4.78 6.61 22.55
CA ASN A 52 -6.16 7.08 22.59
C ASN A 52 -6.28 8.47 21.98
N ALA A 53 -5.31 9.34 22.27
CA ALA A 53 -5.20 10.64 21.61
C ALA A 53 -4.28 10.55 20.39
N LYS A 54 -4.52 11.40 19.37
CA LYS A 54 -3.69 11.54 18.17
C LYS A 54 -3.49 10.26 17.34
N ARG A 55 -4.46 9.34 17.36
CA ARG A 55 -4.39 8.08 16.59
C ARG A 55 -4.13 8.31 15.10
N GLY A 56 -4.84 9.26 14.48
CA GLY A 56 -4.68 9.61 13.06
C GLY A 56 -3.26 10.04 12.73
N LEU A 57 -2.66 10.89 13.55
CA LEU A 57 -1.26 11.31 13.38
C LEU A 57 -0.30 10.13 13.46
N VAL A 58 -0.50 9.22 14.42
CA VAL A 58 0.35 8.01 14.58
C VAL A 58 0.21 7.08 13.39
N VAL A 59 -1.02 6.83 12.93
CA VAL A 59 -1.24 6.07 11.70
C VAL A 59 -0.54 6.73 10.53
N GLY A 60 -0.66 8.05 10.37
CA GLY A 60 0.02 8.81 9.32
C GLY A 60 1.55 8.64 9.38
N ILE A 61 2.16 8.76 10.55
CA ILE A 61 3.61 8.57 10.75
C ILE A 61 4.03 7.14 10.40
N LEU A 62 3.31 6.13 10.88
CA LEU A 62 3.66 4.74 10.64
C LEU A 62 3.48 4.33 9.16
N THR A 63 2.43 4.82 8.50
CA THR A 63 2.23 4.58 7.07
C THR A 63 3.23 5.33 6.21
N SER A 64 3.72 6.48 6.66
CA SER A 64 4.75 7.24 5.94
C SER A 64 6.11 6.52 5.88
N ALA A 65 6.34 5.50 6.70
CA ALA A 65 7.52 4.65 6.61
C ALA A 65 7.65 3.98 5.22
N PHE A 66 6.52 3.69 4.54
CA PHE A 66 6.53 3.21 3.16
C PHE A 66 7.16 4.25 2.20
N ALA A 67 6.76 5.51 2.33
CA ALA A 67 7.31 6.61 1.54
C ALA A 67 8.80 6.84 1.84
N ALA A 68 9.21 6.77 3.12
CA ALA A 68 10.61 6.85 3.52
C ALA A 68 11.43 5.70 2.94
N GLY A 69 10.85 4.49 2.88
CA GLY A 69 11.46 3.33 2.22
C GLY A 69 11.68 3.55 0.73
N GLN A 70 10.67 4.05 0.01
CA GLN A 70 10.81 4.40 -1.40
C GLN A 70 11.91 5.46 -1.63
N LEU A 71 11.89 6.53 -0.84
CA LEU A 71 12.87 7.61 -0.97
C LEU A 71 14.31 7.15 -0.76
N SER A 72 14.54 6.27 0.22
CA SER A 72 15.89 5.86 0.63
C SER A 72 16.40 4.64 -0.13
N PHE A 73 15.59 3.58 -0.24
CA PHE A 73 16.06 2.30 -0.75
C PHE A 73 15.98 2.18 -2.27
N VAL A 74 14.97 2.75 -2.94
CA VAL A 74 14.79 2.55 -4.38
C VAL A 74 15.95 3.13 -5.18
N PRO A 75 16.41 4.38 -4.97
CA PRO A 75 17.58 4.91 -5.67
C PRO A 75 18.87 4.17 -5.32
N LEU A 76 19.05 3.79 -4.06
CA LEU A 76 20.21 3.03 -3.60
C LEU A 76 20.29 1.66 -4.29
N MET A 77 19.17 0.93 -4.32
CA MET A 77 19.10 -0.38 -4.98
C MET A 77 19.34 -0.26 -6.50
N ALA A 78 18.78 0.77 -7.14
CA ALA A 78 19.00 1.05 -8.56
C ALA A 78 20.48 1.34 -8.85
N TRP A 79 21.13 2.15 -8.01
CA TRP A 79 22.56 2.45 -8.13
C TRP A 79 23.43 1.20 -7.95
N ILE A 80 23.13 0.36 -6.94
CA ILE A 80 23.85 -0.89 -6.71
C ILE A 80 23.67 -1.84 -7.91
N THR A 81 22.44 -1.99 -8.41
CA THR A 81 22.15 -2.86 -9.56
C THR A 81 22.87 -2.41 -10.83
N THR A 82 23.06 -1.10 -11.01
CA THR A 82 23.73 -0.56 -12.20
C THR A 82 25.26 -0.71 -12.13
N ASN A 83 25.85 -0.62 -10.94
CA ASN A 83 27.31 -0.62 -10.75
C ASN A 83 27.88 -1.97 -10.29
N TYR A 84 27.03 -2.86 -9.79
CA TYR A 84 27.39 -4.18 -9.26
C TYR A 84 26.40 -5.25 -9.75
N ASP A 85 26.43 -6.42 -9.13
CA ASP A 85 25.41 -7.46 -9.38
C ASP A 85 24.07 -7.10 -8.72
N TRP A 86 22.95 -7.37 -9.41
CA TRP A 86 21.60 -7.11 -8.89
C TRP A 86 21.34 -7.81 -7.55
N ARG A 87 22.02 -8.92 -7.26
CA ARG A 87 21.91 -9.64 -6.00
C ARG A 87 22.40 -8.79 -4.82
N MET A 88 23.37 -7.91 -5.05
CA MET A 88 23.86 -7.00 -4.02
C MET A 88 22.85 -5.92 -3.65
N ALA A 89 21.85 -5.65 -4.50
CA ALA A 89 20.81 -4.68 -4.21
C ALA A 89 19.93 -5.06 -2.99
N VAL A 90 19.83 -6.35 -2.67
CA VAL A 90 19.05 -6.79 -1.47
C VAL A 90 19.81 -6.64 -0.15
N VAL A 91 21.15 -6.47 -0.18
CA VAL A 91 21.99 -6.42 1.02
C VAL A 91 21.63 -5.26 1.96
N PRO A 92 21.41 -4.02 1.51
CA PRO A 92 20.99 -2.92 2.40
C PRO A 92 19.67 -3.22 3.12
N VAL A 93 18.72 -3.85 2.43
CA VAL A 93 17.41 -4.22 3.02
C VAL A 93 17.59 -5.37 4.01
N LEU A 94 18.48 -6.33 3.72
CA LEU A 94 18.83 -7.43 4.63
C LEU A 94 19.41 -6.89 5.94
N ILE A 95 20.38 -5.98 5.86
CA ILE A 95 20.99 -5.34 7.04
C ILE A 95 19.94 -4.55 7.82
N GLY A 96 19.13 -3.74 7.13
CA GLY A 96 18.04 -2.97 7.75
C GLY A 96 17.03 -3.87 8.46
N SER A 97 16.62 -4.98 7.84
CA SER A 97 15.69 -5.93 8.45
C SER A 97 16.28 -6.64 9.69
N LEU A 98 17.57 -6.94 9.68
CA LEU A 98 18.28 -7.50 10.83
C LEU A 98 18.32 -6.52 12.01
N ILE A 99 18.69 -5.25 11.74
CA ILE A 99 18.71 -4.20 12.75
C ILE A 99 17.30 -3.99 13.34
N CYS A 100 16.28 -3.85 12.50
CA CYS A 100 14.90 -3.74 12.95
C CYS A 100 14.45 -4.96 13.76
N GLY A 101 14.87 -6.17 13.34
CA GLY A 101 14.58 -7.40 14.06
C GLY A 101 15.15 -7.40 15.47
N VAL A 102 16.42 -7.04 15.61
CA VAL A 102 17.10 -6.97 16.92
C VAL A 102 16.45 -5.91 17.80
N LEU A 103 16.18 -4.71 17.26
CA LEU A 103 15.51 -3.64 18.00
C LEU A 103 14.11 -4.07 18.48
N PHE A 104 13.36 -4.77 17.63
CA PHE A 104 12.03 -5.25 17.98
C PHE A 104 12.07 -6.35 19.06
N LEU A 105 13.06 -7.23 19.01
CA LEU A 105 13.27 -8.26 20.04
C LEU A 105 13.64 -7.66 21.40
N LEU A 106 14.44 -6.58 21.40
CA LEU A 106 14.89 -5.94 22.64
C LEU A 106 13.81 -5.02 23.25
N PHE A 107 13.09 -4.27 22.43
CA PHE A 107 12.22 -3.19 22.89
C PHE A 107 10.72 -3.42 22.59
N GLY A 108 10.38 -4.38 21.71
CA GLY A 108 8.99 -4.64 21.31
C GLY A 108 8.12 -5.12 22.47
N LYS A 109 7.01 -4.44 22.71
CA LYS A 109 5.97 -4.80 23.68
C LYS A 109 4.61 -4.79 23.01
N ASP A 110 3.73 -5.68 23.44
CA ASP A 110 2.41 -5.82 22.83
C ASP A 110 1.42 -4.76 23.33
N TRP A 111 1.53 -4.38 24.60
CA TRP A 111 0.61 -3.46 25.25
C TRP A 111 1.36 -2.46 26.15
N PRO A 112 0.83 -1.23 26.34
CA PRO A 112 1.37 -0.28 27.31
C PRO A 112 1.36 -0.86 28.72
N SER A 113 0.37 -1.68 29.07
CA SER A 113 0.28 -2.36 30.36
C SER A 113 1.45 -3.30 30.67
N ASP A 114 2.17 -3.79 29.64
CA ASP A 114 3.39 -4.59 29.83
C ASP A 114 4.53 -3.75 30.45
N LEU A 115 4.40 -2.42 30.37
CA LEU A 115 5.32 -1.45 30.98
C LEU A 115 4.68 -0.71 32.16
N ASN A 116 3.50 -1.14 32.63
CA ASN A 116 2.70 -0.45 33.64
C ASN A 116 2.37 1.00 33.25
N LEU A 117 2.14 1.25 31.96
CA LEU A 117 1.76 2.57 31.43
C LEU A 117 0.32 2.53 30.90
N PRO A 118 -0.44 3.64 31.02
CA PRO A 118 -1.69 3.80 30.29
C PRO A 118 -1.44 4.06 28.81
N PRO A 119 -2.40 3.81 27.91
CA PRO A 119 -2.34 4.28 26.53
C PRO A 119 -2.20 5.79 26.48
N TYR A 120 -1.44 6.33 25.51
CA TYR A 120 -1.22 7.75 25.40
C TYR A 120 -2.53 8.53 25.23
N GLY A 121 -2.80 9.44 26.15
CA GLY A 121 -4.04 10.22 26.23
C GLY A 121 -5.08 9.65 27.20
N ASP A 122 -4.78 8.55 27.88
CA ASP A 122 -5.57 8.00 29.00
C ASP A 122 -4.87 8.18 30.33
N GLN A 123 -5.68 8.15 31.41
CA GLN A 123 -5.17 8.18 32.79
C GLN A 123 -5.16 6.79 33.44
N ASN A 124 -5.91 5.83 32.88
CA ASN A 124 -6.07 4.51 33.45
C ASN A 124 -5.30 3.46 32.63
N ILE A 125 -4.66 2.53 33.32
CA ILE A 125 -3.98 1.39 32.68
C ILE A 125 -5.06 0.43 32.17
N TYR A 126 -5.13 0.25 30.86
CA TYR A 126 -6.02 -0.72 30.23
C TYR A 126 -5.37 -2.11 30.28
N ILE A 127 -5.98 -3.01 31.06
CA ILE A 127 -5.59 -4.42 31.07
C ILE A 127 -6.47 -5.13 30.02
N PRO A 128 -5.87 -5.64 28.92
CA PRO A 128 -6.65 -6.33 27.91
C PRO A 128 -7.33 -7.56 28.51
N PRO A 129 -8.61 -7.81 28.19
CA PRO A 129 -9.28 -9.04 28.61
C PRO A 129 -8.48 -10.24 28.09
N LYS A 130 -8.30 -11.28 28.94
CA LYS A 130 -7.68 -12.53 28.50
C LYS A 130 -8.39 -12.98 27.22
N SER A 131 -7.59 -13.16 26.15
CA SER A 131 -8.10 -13.58 24.85
C SER A 131 -9.07 -14.74 25.03
N GLN A 132 -10.35 -14.51 24.72
CA GLN A 132 -11.27 -15.63 24.54
C GLN A 132 -10.68 -16.48 23.42
N ASN A 133 -10.65 -17.78 23.63
CA ASN A 133 -10.02 -18.81 22.77
C ASN A 133 -10.73 -18.92 21.38
N THR A 134 -11.09 -17.80 20.78
CA THR A 134 -11.68 -17.73 19.44
C THR A 134 -10.58 -17.66 18.40
N ASN A 135 -10.57 -18.65 17.53
CA ASN A 135 -9.58 -18.73 16.45
C ASN A 135 -9.69 -17.47 15.56
N PRO A 136 -8.60 -16.68 15.41
CA PRO A 136 -8.59 -15.45 14.60
C PRO A 136 -9.05 -15.66 13.16
N ILE A 137 -8.78 -16.84 12.59
CA ILE A 137 -9.20 -17.22 11.24
C ILE A 137 -10.73 -17.29 11.16
N ILE A 138 -11.38 -17.90 12.16
CA ILE A 138 -12.85 -18.01 12.21
C ILE A 138 -13.46 -16.62 12.33
N ILE A 139 -12.93 -15.74 13.17
CA ILE A 139 -13.39 -14.35 13.29
C ILE A 139 -13.26 -13.63 11.94
N SER A 140 -12.13 -13.75 11.29
CA SER A 140 -11.87 -13.10 10.00
C SER A 140 -12.84 -13.58 8.91
N LEU A 141 -13.06 -14.89 8.79
CA LEU A 141 -13.97 -15.48 7.80
C LEU A 141 -15.44 -15.16 8.11
N THR A 142 -15.83 -15.12 9.39
CA THR A 142 -17.19 -14.74 9.79
C THR A 142 -17.48 -13.28 9.43
N ASN A 143 -16.52 -12.37 9.68
CA ASN A 143 -16.64 -10.98 9.28
C ASN A 143 -16.70 -10.82 7.76
N LEU A 144 -15.90 -11.58 7.00
CA LEU A 144 -15.97 -11.57 5.54
C LEU A 144 -17.36 -12.03 5.06
N ARG A 145 -17.87 -13.14 5.62
CA ARG A 145 -19.20 -13.68 5.24
C ARG A 145 -20.32 -12.68 5.52
N ALA A 146 -20.20 -11.88 6.54
CA ALA A 146 -21.13 -10.78 6.82
C ALA A 146 -20.93 -9.61 5.84
N ALA A 147 -19.67 -9.21 5.60
CA ALA A 147 -19.30 -8.06 4.78
C ALA A 147 -19.70 -8.23 3.30
N ILE A 148 -19.54 -9.43 2.71
CA ILE A 148 -19.89 -9.69 1.29
C ILE A 148 -21.38 -9.50 0.99
N LYS A 149 -22.24 -9.49 2.02
CA LYS A 149 -23.68 -9.21 1.87
C LYS A 149 -23.97 -7.71 1.77
N HIS A 150 -23.02 -6.87 2.15
CA HIS A 150 -23.19 -5.43 2.15
C HIS A 150 -22.62 -4.81 0.87
N PRO A 151 -23.39 -4.07 0.07
CA PRO A 151 -22.91 -3.52 -1.21
C PRO A 151 -21.76 -2.52 -1.03
N GLY A 152 -21.64 -1.86 0.12
CA GLY A 152 -20.50 -1.02 0.46
C GLY A 152 -19.17 -1.78 0.49
N PHE A 153 -19.19 -3.07 0.85
CA PHE A 153 -18.00 -3.92 0.76
C PHE A 153 -17.52 -4.04 -0.68
N TRP A 154 -18.42 -4.33 -1.61
CA TRP A 154 -18.06 -4.49 -3.02
C TRP A 154 -17.60 -3.20 -3.66
N MET A 155 -18.23 -2.07 -3.32
CA MET A 155 -17.76 -0.75 -3.77
C MET A 155 -16.32 -0.51 -3.31
N LEU A 156 -16.02 -0.70 -1.99
CA LEU A 156 -14.67 -0.51 -1.45
C LEU A 156 -13.67 -1.52 -2.00
N ALA A 157 -14.03 -2.82 -2.05
CA ALA A 157 -13.15 -3.87 -2.56
C ALA A 157 -12.80 -3.67 -4.03
N THR A 158 -13.78 -3.31 -4.88
CA THR A 158 -13.56 -3.07 -6.31
C THR A 158 -12.70 -1.82 -6.52
N THR A 159 -13.03 -0.72 -5.87
CA THR A 159 -12.24 0.51 -6.04
C THR A 159 -10.83 0.37 -5.45
N PHE A 160 -10.68 -0.39 -4.38
CA PHE A 160 -9.36 -0.63 -3.79
C PHE A 160 -8.55 -1.68 -4.58
N PHE A 161 -9.20 -2.64 -5.25
CA PHE A 161 -8.56 -3.48 -6.29
C PHE A 161 -7.98 -2.60 -7.41
N ILE A 162 -8.76 -1.63 -7.90
CA ILE A 162 -8.31 -0.67 -8.92
C ILE A 162 -7.17 0.20 -8.38
N CYS A 163 -7.19 0.57 -7.09
CA CYS A 163 -6.07 1.26 -6.46
C CYS A 163 -4.79 0.44 -6.56
N GLY A 164 -4.82 -0.83 -6.17
CA GLY A 164 -3.67 -1.74 -6.26
C GLY A 164 -3.17 -1.90 -7.69
N LEU A 165 -4.11 -2.09 -8.62
CA LEU A 165 -3.82 -2.21 -10.05
C LEU A 165 -3.04 -0.98 -10.56
N THR A 166 -3.52 0.23 -10.25
CA THR A 166 -2.99 1.49 -10.81
C THR A 166 -1.74 2.00 -10.09
N SER A 167 -1.61 1.77 -8.78
CA SER A 167 -0.48 2.26 -7.98
C SER A 167 0.66 1.24 -7.94
N THR A 168 0.56 0.22 -7.12
CA THR A 168 1.64 -0.75 -6.90
C THR A 168 1.83 -1.70 -8.08
N GLY A 169 0.76 -2.06 -8.80
CA GLY A 169 0.82 -2.96 -9.94
C GLY A 169 1.45 -2.30 -11.17
N ILE A 170 0.87 -1.24 -11.68
CA ILE A 170 1.37 -0.54 -12.88
C ILE A 170 2.58 0.32 -12.53
N VAL A 171 2.40 1.35 -11.72
CA VAL A 171 3.47 2.34 -11.50
C VAL A 171 4.61 1.75 -10.68
N GLY A 172 4.29 1.04 -9.58
CA GLY A 172 5.31 0.46 -8.72
C GLY A 172 6.22 -0.56 -9.41
N GLN A 173 5.71 -1.32 -10.38
CA GLN A 173 6.47 -2.38 -11.06
C GLN A 173 6.98 -1.97 -12.45
N HIS A 174 6.24 -1.14 -13.18
CA HIS A 174 6.52 -0.89 -14.59
C HIS A 174 6.95 0.54 -14.93
N PHE A 175 7.02 1.46 -13.95
CA PHE A 175 7.47 2.83 -14.22
C PHE A 175 8.95 2.88 -14.65
N ILE A 176 9.85 2.18 -13.95
CA ILE A 176 11.28 2.15 -14.33
C ILE A 176 11.48 1.51 -15.71
N PRO A 177 10.89 0.32 -16.01
CA PRO A 177 10.95 -0.25 -17.37
C PRO A 177 10.34 0.65 -18.45
N LEU A 178 9.22 1.33 -18.17
CA LEU A 178 8.64 2.30 -19.09
C LEU A 178 9.61 3.46 -19.38
N CYS A 179 10.24 4.01 -18.36
CA CYS A 179 11.27 5.04 -18.52
C CYS A 179 12.46 4.55 -19.34
N ALA A 180 12.89 3.29 -19.13
CA ALA A 180 13.98 2.69 -19.91
C ALA A 180 13.62 2.54 -21.41
N ASP A 181 12.36 2.19 -21.74
CA ASP A 181 11.88 2.15 -23.13
C ASP A 181 11.96 3.54 -23.83
N HIS A 182 11.94 4.63 -23.04
CA HIS A 182 12.10 6.01 -23.51
C HIS A 182 13.51 6.58 -23.28
N SER A 183 14.52 5.69 -23.15
CA SER A 183 15.94 6.07 -22.98
C SER A 183 16.25 6.85 -21.70
N VAL A 184 15.36 6.82 -20.69
CA VAL A 184 15.64 7.38 -19.36
C VAL A 184 16.42 6.37 -18.54
N GLY A 185 17.59 6.76 -18.03
CA GLY A 185 18.46 5.87 -17.25
C GLY A 185 17.79 5.34 -15.97
N ILE A 186 18.11 4.10 -15.58
CA ILE A 186 17.49 3.40 -14.44
C ILE A 186 17.60 4.21 -13.14
N VAL A 187 18.77 4.82 -12.88
CA VAL A 187 19.00 5.62 -11.66
C VAL A 187 18.13 6.90 -11.68
N ALA A 188 18.01 7.55 -12.84
CA ALA A 188 17.13 8.71 -12.99
C ALA A 188 15.66 8.32 -12.79
N ALA A 189 15.19 7.23 -13.40
CA ALA A 189 13.85 6.71 -13.20
C ALA A 189 13.56 6.36 -11.72
N ALA A 190 14.50 5.73 -11.03
CA ALA A 190 14.40 5.45 -9.59
C ALA A 190 14.36 6.73 -8.75
N SER A 191 15.03 7.80 -9.18
CA SER A 191 14.98 9.11 -8.50
C SER A 191 13.60 9.76 -8.60
N TYR A 192 12.87 9.59 -9.72
CA TYR A 192 11.46 10.02 -9.81
C TYR A 192 10.54 9.23 -8.87
N LEU A 193 10.78 7.92 -8.68
CA LEU A 193 10.06 7.15 -7.66
C LEU A 193 10.37 7.64 -6.25
N ALA A 194 11.60 8.10 -5.98
CA ALA A 194 11.96 8.70 -4.71
C ALA A 194 11.23 10.04 -4.49
N ILE A 195 11.19 10.92 -5.52
CA ILE A 195 10.38 12.15 -5.48
C ILE A 195 8.91 11.81 -5.19
N MET A 196 8.36 10.84 -5.90
CA MET A 196 7.01 10.33 -5.68
C MET A 196 6.81 9.88 -4.21
N GLY A 197 7.79 9.19 -3.62
CA GLY A 197 7.78 8.79 -2.21
C GLY A 197 7.73 9.98 -1.25
N ALA A 198 8.51 11.03 -1.49
CA ALA A 198 8.50 12.24 -0.69
C ALA A 198 7.14 12.96 -0.73
N PHE A 199 6.54 13.09 -1.91
CA PHE A 199 5.23 13.71 -2.07
C PHE A 199 4.09 12.80 -1.60
N ASN A 200 4.24 11.48 -1.63
CA ASN A 200 3.30 10.54 -1.05
C ASN A 200 3.14 10.73 0.47
N PHE A 201 4.23 11.05 1.17
CA PHE A 201 4.16 11.43 2.59
C PHE A 201 3.24 12.63 2.80
N MET A 202 3.42 13.70 2.03
CA MET A 202 2.59 14.91 2.11
C MET A 202 1.13 14.63 1.70
N GLY A 203 0.94 13.88 0.63
CA GLY A 203 -0.39 13.52 0.11
C GLY A 203 -1.20 12.68 1.09
N THR A 204 -0.56 11.70 1.74
CA THR A 204 -1.22 10.82 2.72
C THR A 204 -1.62 11.58 3.98
N LEU A 205 -0.74 12.47 4.50
CA LEU A 205 -1.09 13.33 5.63
C LEU A 205 -2.21 14.31 5.28
N GLY A 206 -2.12 14.94 4.11
CA GLY A 206 -3.16 15.84 3.60
C GLY A 206 -4.50 15.12 3.41
N SER A 207 -4.49 13.92 2.85
CA SER A 207 -5.69 13.11 2.68
C SER A 207 -6.32 12.70 4.03
N GLY A 208 -5.51 12.35 5.03
CA GLY A 208 -6.01 12.09 6.39
C GLY A 208 -6.73 13.29 6.98
N TRP A 209 -6.14 14.49 6.83
CA TRP A 209 -6.76 15.74 7.28
C TRP A 209 -8.05 16.08 6.51
N LEU A 210 -8.09 15.83 5.20
CA LEU A 210 -9.26 16.03 4.35
C LEU A 210 -10.38 15.03 4.70
N THR A 211 -10.02 13.77 4.98
CA THR A 211 -10.95 12.69 5.36
C THR A 211 -11.81 13.05 6.59
N ASP A 212 -11.23 13.79 7.54
CA ASP A 212 -11.93 14.22 8.75
C ASP A 212 -12.89 15.40 8.52
N ARG A 213 -12.81 16.09 7.37
CA ARG A 213 -13.51 17.37 7.09
C ARG A 213 -14.44 17.32 5.90
N TYR A 214 -14.19 16.46 4.94
CA TYR A 214 -14.90 16.41 3.67
C TYR A 214 -15.56 15.06 3.44
N ASP A 215 -16.45 15.01 2.46
CA ASP A 215 -17.13 13.80 2.05
C ASP A 215 -16.13 12.79 1.44
N ASN A 216 -15.99 11.65 2.12
CA ASN A 216 -15.03 10.61 1.75
C ASN A 216 -15.32 9.98 0.38
N TYR A 217 -16.56 10.00 -0.10
CA TYR A 217 -16.87 9.56 -1.47
C TYR A 217 -16.33 10.54 -2.50
N LEU A 218 -16.48 11.84 -2.25
CA LEU A 218 -15.93 12.86 -3.16
C LEU A 218 -14.40 12.83 -3.19
N LEU A 219 -13.76 12.63 -2.03
CA LEU A 219 -12.31 12.49 -1.96
C LEU A 219 -11.84 11.29 -2.79
N LEU A 220 -12.45 10.11 -2.61
CA LEU A 220 -12.12 8.93 -3.41
C LEU A 220 -12.34 9.16 -4.90
N ALA A 221 -13.48 9.74 -5.29
CA ALA A 221 -13.79 10.03 -6.68
C ALA A 221 -12.75 10.98 -7.30
N THR A 222 -12.34 12.02 -6.56
CA THR A 222 -11.32 12.96 -7.00
C THR A 222 -9.97 12.27 -7.19
N TYR A 223 -9.53 11.47 -6.21
CA TYR A 223 -8.26 10.75 -6.28
C TYR A 223 -8.23 9.77 -7.46
N TYR A 224 -9.25 8.93 -7.62
CA TYR A 224 -9.31 8.00 -8.76
C TYR A 224 -9.41 8.72 -10.11
N GLY A 225 -10.15 9.83 -10.18
CA GLY A 225 -10.27 10.64 -11.38
C GLY A 225 -8.93 11.25 -11.81
N LEU A 226 -8.27 11.94 -10.90
CA LEU A 226 -6.98 12.56 -11.15
C LEU A 226 -5.89 11.52 -11.47
N ARG A 227 -5.87 10.40 -10.75
CA ARG A 227 -5.01 9.25 -11.04
C ARG A 227 -5.23 8.71 -12.44
N GLY A 228 -6.48 8.49 -12.83
CA GLY A 228 -6.82 8.00 -14.16
C GLY A 228 -6.30 8.90 -15.27
N LEU A 229 -6.51 10.21 -15.15
CA LEU A 229 -6.00 11.19 -16.11
C LEU A 229 -4.47 11.21 -16.18
N SER A 230 -3.80 11.12 -15.02
CA SER A 230 -2.33 11.12 -14.97
C SER A 230 -1.71 9.88 -15.61
N LEU A 231 -2.34 8.71 -15.45
CA LEU A 231 -1.90 7.46 -16.07
C LEU A 231 -2.10 7.45 -17.59
N ILE A 232 -3.19 8.05 -18.06
CA ILE A 232 -3.39 8.22 -19.50
C ILE A 232 -2.38 9.21 -20.07
N TYR A 233 -2.09 10.31 -19.36
CA TYR A 233 -1.16 11.33 -19.81
C TYR A 233 0.29 10.82 -19.93
N LEU A 234 0.77 10.03 -18.97
CA LEU A 234 2.20 9.65 -18.87
C LEU A 234 2.78 9.05 -20.15
N PRO A 235 2.18 8.03 -20.81
CA PRO A 235 2.75 7.44 -22.02
C PRO A 235 2.82 8.38 -23.23
N TYR A 236 2.08 9.49 -23.21
CA TYR A 236 2.09 10.51 -24.26
C TYR A 236 2.96 11.72 -23.92
N SER A 237 3.62 11.71 -22.76
CA SER A 237 4.56 12.77 -22.37
C SER A 237 5.91 12.61 -23.10
N ASP A 238 6.67 13.70 -23.17
CA ASP A 238 8.00 13.70 -23.83
C ASP A 238 9.09 12.95 -23.00
N PHE A 239 8.77 12.42 -21.83
CA PHE A 239 9.71 11.79 -20.89
C PHE A 239 10.92 12.66 -20.54
N ASP A 240 10.79 13.98 -20.69
CA ASP A 240 11.81 14.91 -20.23
C ASP A 240 11.81 15.10 -18.71
N VAL A 241 12.82 15.79 -18.21
CA VAL A 241 13.01 16.01 -16.76
C VAL A 241 11.83 16.76 -16.14
N TYR A 242 11.25 17.74 -16.85
CA TYR A 242 10.15 18.55 -16.33
C TYR A 242 8.86 17.76 -16.27
N ALA A 243 8.50 17.08 -17.36
CA ALA A 243 7.28 16.27 -17.43
C ALA A 243 7.29 15.15 -16.38
N LEU A 244 8.39 14.42 -16.27
CA LEU A 244 8.53 13.33 -15.30
C LEU A 244 8.56 13.83 -13.85
N THR A 245 9.22 14.97 -13.58
CA THR A 245 9.22 15.56 -12.23
C THR A 245 7.83 16.00 -11.81
N LEU A 246 7.13 16.75 -12.66
CA LEU A 246 5.76 17.19 -12.36
C LEU A 246 4.81 16.01 -12.21
N TRP A 247 4.93 15.00 -13.06
CA TRP A 247 4.13 13.80 -12.96
C TRP A 247 4.41 13.03 -11.65
N ALA A 248 5.69 12.87 -11.28
CA ALA A 248 6.08 12.19 -10.05
C ALA A 248 5.58 12.92 -8.79
N ILE A 249 5.60 14.25 -8.77
CA ILE A 249 5.03 15.08 -7.70
C ILE A 249 3.53 14.83 -7.60
N PHE A 250 2.82 14.97 -8.72
CA PHE A 250 1.37 14.85 -8.78
C PHE A 250 0.91 13.43 -8.41
N PHE A 251 1.50 12.40 -9.03
CA PHE A 251 1.16 11.02 -8.75
C PHE A 251 1.55 10.61 -7.33
N GLY A 252 2.67 11.16 -6.81
CA GLY A 252 3.09 10.95 -5.42
C GLY A 252 2.06 11.45 -4.43
N LEU A 253 1.54 12.65 -4.58
CA LEU A 253 0.49 13.20 -3.72
C LEU A 253 -0.75 12.31 -3.67
N ASP A 254 -1.05 11.58 -4.75
CA ASP A 254 -2.20 10.70 -4.87
C ASP A 254 -1.89 9.24 -4.49
N PHE A 255 -0.64 8.79 -4.48
CA PHE A 255 -0.24 7.37 -4.46
C PHE A 255 -0.94 6.55 -3.37
N VAL A 256 -0.97 7.02 -2.12
CA VAL A 256 -1.63 6.39 -0.96
C VAL A 256 -2.82 7.20 -0.44
N ALA A 257 -3.13 8.34 -1.07
CA ALA A 257 -4.19 9.26 -0.62
C ALA A 257 -5.59 8.62 -0.55
N THR A 258 -5.83 7.53 -1.27
CA THR A 258 -7.09 6.77 -1.24
C THR A 258 -7.28 5.95 0.05
N VAL A 259 -6.22 5.68 0.83
CA VAL A 259 -6.28 4.83 2.03
C VAL A 259 -7.10 5.46 3.16
N PRO A 260 -6.86 6.71 3.61
CA PRO A 260 -7.62 7.29 4.71
C PRO A 260 -9.15 7.30 4.48
N PRO A 261 -9.68 7.79 3.35
CA PRO A 261 -11.12 7.77 3.12
C PRO A 261 -11.69 6.35 2.95
N THR A 262 -10.92 5.38 2.43
CA THR A 262 -11.34 3.97 2.36
C THR A 262 -11.49 3.36 3.76
N VAL A 263 -10.54 3.62 4.66
CA VAL A 263 -10.60 3.18 6.06
C VAL A 263 -11.78 3.81 6.77
N ALA A 264 -12.00 5.11 6.59
CA ALA A 264 -13.13 5.84 7.19
C ALA A 264 -14.49 5.27 6.73
N LEU A 265 -14.66 5.02 5.44
CA LEU A 265 -15.88 4.42 4.90
C LEU A 265 -16.07 2.97 5.37
N THR A 266 -14.99 2.20 5.50
CA THR A 266 -15.07 0.85 6.06
C THR A 266 -15.55 0.88 7.51
N GLY A 267 -15.01 1.80 8.31
CA GLY A 267 -15.47 2.03 9.68
C GLY A 267 -16.93 2.48 9.76
N LYS A 268 -17.37 3.33 8.82
CA LYS A 268 -18.76 3.78 8.71
C LYS A 268 -19.74 2.64 8.41
N PHE A 269 -19.37 1.70 7.52
CA PHE A 269 -20.26 0.59 7.13
C PHE A 269 -20.28 -0.57 8.12
N PHE A 270 -19.14 -0.88 8.75
CA PHE A 270 -18.98 -2.10 9.54
C PHE A 270 -18.70 -1.85 11.03
N GLY A 271 -18.68 -0.57 11.44
CA GLY A 271 -18.43 -0.17 12.82
C GLY A 271 -16.95 -0.29 13.23
N SER A 272 -16.64 0.25 14.41
CA SER A 272 -15.26 0.29 14.92
C SER A 272 -14.69 -1.08 15.28
N ALA A 273 -15.54 -2.03 15.67
CA ALA A 273 -15.11 -3.37 16.07
C ALA A 273 -14.75 -4.26 14.87
N ASN A 274 -15.58 -4.27 13.82
CA ASN A 274 -15.41 -5.15 12.66
C ASN A 274 -14.69 -4.46 11.48
N GLY A 275 -14.75 -3.13 11.42
CA GLY A 275 -14.14 -2.33 10.36
C GLY A 275 -12.68 -2.69 10.06
N PRO A 276 -11.79 -2.79 11.04
CA PRO A 276 -10.39 -3.16 10.81
C PRO A 276 -10.22 -4.54 10.16
N VAL A 277 -11.02 -5.53 10.55
CA VAL A 277 -10.98 -6.88 9.97
C VAL A 277 -11.50 -6.87 8.53
N VAL A 278 -12.61 -6.16 8.29
CA VAL A 278 -13.17 -6.00 6.93
C VAL A 278 -12.24 -5.22 6.03
N PHE A 279 -11.57 -4.17 6.56
CA PHE A 279 -10.55 -3.43 5.80
C PHE A 279 -9.39 -4.34 5.38
N GLY A 280 -9.00 -5.31 6.19
CA GLY A 280 -8.01 -6.32 5.81
C GLY A 280 -8.41 -7.08 4.54
N TRP A 281 -9.70 -7.44 4.38
CA TRP A 281 -10.22 -8.07 3.17
C TRP A 281 -10.28 -7.12 1.96
N VAL A 282 -10.64 -5.85 2.18
CA VAL A 282 -10.58 -4.79 1.17
C VAL A 282 -9.12 -4.58 0.72
N PHE A 283 -8.16 -4.60 1.66
CA PHE A 283 -6.74 -4.53 1.34
C PHE A 283 -6.23 -5.77 0.59
N SER A 284 -6.79 -6.95 0.86
CA SER A 284 -6.48 -8.15 0.06
C SER A 284 -6.91 -7.98 -1.40
N ALA A 285 -8.05 -7.35 -1.66
CA ALA A 285 -8.47 -7.02 -3.03
C ALA A 285 -7.44 -6.08 -3.73
N HIS A 286 -6.88 -5.11 -3.02
CA HIS A 286 -5.80 -4.26 -3.53
C HIS A 286 -4.57 -5.08 -3.96
N GLN A 287 -4.17 -6.05 -3.16
CA GLN A 287 -3.03 -6.91 -3.49
C GLN A 287 -3.29 -7.79 -4.72
N PHE A 288 -4.51 -8.31 -4.88
CA PHE A 288 -4.91 -9.01 -6.10
C PHE A 288 -4.89 -8.08 -7.33
N GLY A 289 -5.37 -6.84 -7.20
CA GLY A 289 -5.29 -5.84 -8.26
C GLY A 289 -3.85 -5.53 -8.67
N SER A 290 -2.97 -5.37 -7.68
CA SER A 290 -1.55 -5.16 -7.91
C SER A 290 -0.89 -6.33 -8.65
N ALA A 291 -1.14 -7.56 -8.23
CA ALA A 291 -0.60 -8.76 -8.87
C ALA A 291 -1.11 -8.91 -10.31
N PHE A 292 -2.42 -8.68 -10.52
CA PHE A 292 -3.05 -8.75 -11.84
C PHE A 292 -2.40 -7.74 -12.82
N ALA A 293 -2.19 -6.51 -12.37
CA ALA A 293 -1.61 -5.47 -13.21
C ALA A 293 -0.11 -5.68 -13.44
N ALA A 294 0.64 -6.10 -12.42
CA ALA A 294 2.06 -6.41 -12.57
C ALA A 294 2.29 -7.50 -13.62
N TYR A 295 1.50 -8.56 -13.60
CA TYR A 295 1.58 -9.64 -14.58
C TYR A 295 1.04 -9.22 -15.95
N GLY A 296 -0.13 -8.59 -15.99
CA GLY A 296 -0.80 -8.17 -17.22
C GLY A 296 -0.02 -7.14 -18.02
N ALA A 297 0.60 -6.16 -17.35
CA ALA A 297 1.44 -5.16 -18.03
C ALA A 297 2.74 -5.78 -18.58
N GLY A 298 3.31 -6.78 -17.89
CA GLY A 298 4.44 -7.55 -18.41
C GLY A 298 4.08 -8.25 -19.70
N ILE A 299 2.97 -9.02 -19.74
CA ILE A 299 2.48 -9.68 -20.96
C ILE A 299 2.22 -8.66 -22.08
N THR A 300 1.59 -7.53 -21.76
CA THR A 300 1.30 -6.49 -22.74
C THR A 300 2.60 -5.96 -23.36
N ARG A 301 3.62 -5.70 -22.53
CA ARG A 301 4.92 -5.26 -23.01
C ARG A 301 5.61 -6.29 -23.88
N ASP A 302 5.59 -7.56 -23.49
CA ASP A 302 6.22 -8.64 -24.26
C ASP A 302 5.52 -8.88 -25.62
N SER A 303 4.19 -8.76 -25.65
CA SER A 303 3.38 -9.02 -26.85
C SER A 303 3.34 -7.85 -27.81
N LEU A 304 3.21 -6.61 -27.28
CA LEU A 304 3.01 -5.38 -28.09
C LEU A 304 4.25 -4.49 -28.14
N LEU A 305 5.34 -4.89 -27.47
CA LEU A 305 6.59 -4.12 -27.35
C LEU A 305 6.37 -2.68 -26.83
N SER A 306 5.29 -2.47 -26.06
CA SER A 306 4.92 -1.15 -25.54
C SER A 306 4.12 -1.27 -24.25
N TYR A 307 4.38 -0.37 -23.29
CA TYR A 307 3.58 -0.20 -22.06
C TYR A 307 2.36 0.69 -22.26
N LEU A 308 2.25 1.44 -23.37
CA LEU A 308 1.17 2.39 -23.62
C LEU A 308 -0.23 1.78 -23.39
N PRO A 309 -0.58 0.60 -23.96
CA PRO A 309 -1.92 0.04 -23.75
C PRO A 309 -2.21 -0.29 -22.28
N ALA A 310 -1.20 -0.75 -21.52
CA ALA A 310 -1.36 -1.11 -20.12
C ALA A 310 -1.62 0.14 -19.26
N PHE A 311 -0.88 1.23 -19.46
CA PHE A 311 -1.05 2.47 -18.72
C PHE A 311 -2.37 3.17 -19.06
N VAL A 312 -2.75 3.21 -20.35
CA VAL A 312 -4.04 3.77 -20.79
C VAL A 312 -5.21 2.97 -20.22
N ALA A 313 -5.15 1.63 -20.31
CA ALA A 313 -6.19 0.77 -19.73
C ALA A 313 -6.31 0.97 -18.22
N ALA A 314 -5.20 1.04 -17.49
CA ALA A 314 -5.19 1.33 -16.06
C ALA A 314 -5.82 2.69 -15.74
N GLY A 315 -5.52 3.71 -16.54
CA GLY A 315 -6.11 5.02 -16.40
C GLY A 315 -7.63 5.01 -16.61
N LEU A 316 -8.12 4.35 -17.67
CA LEU A 316 -9.55 4.18 -17.93
C LEU A 316 -10.26 3.41 -16.82
N ILE A 317 -9.64 2.34 -16.29
CA ILE A 317 -10.15 1.57 -15.16
C ILE A 317 -10.21 2.45 -13.89
N SER A 318 -9.25 3.35 -13.69
CA SER A 318 -9.30 4.31 -12.57
C SER A 318 -10.45 5.31 -12.72
N LEU A 319 -10.73 5.80 -13.93
CA LEU A 319 -11.91 6.64 -14.20
C LEU A 319 -13.22 5.86 -13.96
N LEU A 320 -13.24 4.55 -14.23
CA LEU A 320 -14.39 3.71 -13.89
C LEU A 320 -14.56 3.63 -12.35
N ALA A 321 -13.48 3.56 -11.56
CA ALA A 321 -13.59 3.63 -10.11
C ALA A 321 -14.24 4.93 -9.62
N THR A 322 -13.93 6.07 -10.26
CA THR A 322 -14.60 7.36 -10.00
C THR A 322 -16.12 7.24 -10.19
N THR A 323 -16.55 6.65 -11.30
CA THR A 323 -17.98 6.50 -11.58
C THR A 323 -18.67 5.55 -10.60
N ILE A 324 -18.02 4.47 -10.19
CA ILE A 324 -18.52 3.53 -9.19
C ILE A 324 -18.75 4.23 -7.84
N VAL A 325 -17.78 5.03 -7.38
CA VAL A 325 -17.87 5.76 -6.11
C VAL A 325 -18.99 6.80 -6.16
N LEU A 326 -19.08 7.60 -7.23
CA LEU A 326 -20.10 8.62 -7.39
C LEU A 326 -21.51 8.00 -7.50
N TYR A 327 -21.64 6.91 -8.23
CA TYR A 327 -22.90 6.17 -8.32
C TYR A 327 -23.37 5.63 -6.96
N TYR A 328 -22.43 5.07 -6.18
CA TYR A 328 -22.75 4.58 -4.84
C TYR A 328 -23.16 5.72 -3.90
N ARG A 329 -22.46 6.85 -3.97
CA ARG A 329 -22.78 8.07 -3.21
C ARG A 329 -24.19 8.59 -3.50
N ALA A 330 -24.63 8.54 -4.74
CA ALA A 330 -25.94 9.06 -5.18
C ALA A 330 -27.13 8.16 -4.76
N ARG A 331 -26.89 6.93 -4.27
CA ARG A 331 -27.96 6.04 -3.82
C ARG A 331 -28.60 6.56 -2.53
N PRO A 332 -29.94 6.53 -2.42
CA PRO A 332 -30.63 6.90 -1.20
C PRO A 332 -30.21 5.99 -0.03
N SER A 333 -30.03 6.56 1.15
CA SER A 333 -29.61 5.85 2.38
C SER A 333 -30.64 4.81 2.88
N SER A 334 -31.85 4.79 2.33
CA SER A 334 -32.95 3.89 2.73
C SER A 334 -32.79 2.43 2.26
N THR A 335 -31.73 2.09 1.52
CA THR A 335 -31.54 0.73 0.97
C THR A 335 -30.75 -0.19 1.92
N TYR A 336 -30.35 0.28 3.11
CA TYR A 336 -29.40 -0.43 3.99
C TYR A 336 -29.80 -0.37 5.48
N GLY A 337 -31.11 -0.41 5.77
CA GLY A 337 -31.63 -0.65 7.11
C GLY A 337 -31.66 -2.15 7.45
#